data_b590a847cfccada8d11bde8e3ff298d0
#
_entry.id   b590a847cfccada8d11bde8e3ff298d0
#
_cell.length_a   1.000
_cell.length_b   1.000
_cell.length_c   1.000
_cell.angle_alpha   90.00
_cell.angle_beta   90.00
_cell.angle_gamma   90.00
#
_symmetry.space_group_name_H-M   'P 1'
#
loop_
_entity.id
_entity.type
_entity.pdbx_description
1 polymer ?
#
loop_
_entity_poly.entity_id
_entity_poly.type
_entity_poly.pdbx_seq_one_letter_code
_entity_poly.pdbx_strand_id
1 'polypeptide(L)'
;MAVLDFDYGTVRSWVQAYFGTDEDVGRGISILLEQKLVQDGKYRVIDRNALDKILREQNFSNSDRADASTAAKIGRVLGVNALIVGTITQFGGENKNVGVGGGGFGAGRLGLGGIGKKESKATVKVTAKLVDADTAEILAVVTGSGESKRGGFTVGGAGAGGGGGVVHMGSSGFQNTVLGEAVNAAVADMGQQLDDKAGALPTETVQVSGLVADVSGNTLVLNVGSKAGVKVGDQLKVSRKVREVKDPTTGAIIKTIVDQVGTATVTEVDEASATATFNGATTPKVGDVVKN
;
A
#
# COMPACT_ATOMS: atom_id res chain seq x y z
N MET A 1 5.39 1.23 3.85
CA MET A 1 4.21 0.34 3.91
C MET A 1 4.41 -0.93 3.10
N ALA A 2 3.59 -1.97 3.31
CA ALA A 2 3.57 -3.17 2.47
C ALA A 2 2.14 -3.52 2.03
N VAL A 3 2.00 -4.15 0.86
CA VAL A 3 0.73 -4.64 0.33
C VAL A 3 0.75 -6.17 0.42
N LEU A 4 -0.13 -6.75 1.24
CA LEU A 4 -0.28 -8.19 1.32
C LEU A 4 -1.19 -8.71 0.21
N ASP A 5 -1.12 -10.03 -0.08
CA ASP A 5 -2.03 -10.64 -1.04
C ASP A 5 -3.47 -10.55 -0.54
N PHE A 6 -4.39 -10.26 -1.45
CA PHE A 6 -5.81 -10.17 -1.11
C PHE A 6 -6.41 -11.56 -0.96
N ASP A 7 -7.28 -11.71 0.04
CA ASP A 7 -8.11 -12.91 0.14
C ASP A 7 -9.11 -12.94 -1.02
N TYR A 8 -9.22 -14.08 -1.69
CA TYR A 8 -10.16 -14.32 -2.79
C TYR A 8 -11.07 -15.53 -2.56
N GLY A 9 -11.13 -16.01 -1.32
CA GLY A 9 -11.94 -17.20 -0.95
C GLY A 9 -13.39 -17.07 -1.39
N THR A 10 -13.99 -15.90 -1.25
CA THR A 10 -15.38 -15.62 -1.64
C THR A 10 -15.64 -15.79 -3.15
N VAL A 11 -14.64 -15.54 -3.99
CA VAL A 11 -14.77 -15.59 -5.47
C VAL A 11 -14.03 -16.76 -6.11
N ARG A 12 -13.45 -17.64 -5.30
CA ARG A 12 -12.57 -18.73 -5.75
C ARG A 12 -13.21 -19.64 -6.78
N SER A 13 -14.46 -20.02 -6.58
CA SER A 13 -15.19 -20.88 -7.53
C SER A 13 -15.33 -20.22 -8.90
N TRP A 14 -15.53 -18.92 -8.93
CA TRP A 14 -15.62 -18.14 -10.15
C TRP A 14 -14.25 -18.02 -10.85
N VAL A 15 -13.19 -17.82 -10.07
CA VAL A 15 -11.79 -17.80 -10.55
C VAL A 15 -11.45 -19.12 -11.22
N GLN A 16 -11.74 -20.24 -10.57
CA GLN A 16 -11.52 -21.59 -11.13
C GLN A 16 -12.31 -21.82 -12.41
N ALA A 17 -13.56 -21.38 -12.45
CA ALA A 17 -14.40 -21.52 -13.66
C ALA A 17 -13.89 -20.66 -14.83
N TYR A 18 -13.33 -19.49 -14.55
CA TYR A 18 -12.83 -18.57 -15.57
C TYR A 18 -11.44 -18.95 -16.11
N PHE A 19 -10.50 -19.27 -15.22
CA PHE A 19 -9.11 -19.59 -15.58
C PHE A 19 -8.88 -21.07 -15.84
N GLY A 20 -9.79 -21.95 -15.43
CA GLY A 20 -9.63 -23.40 -15.48
C GLY A 20 -8.69 -23.95 -14.40
N THR A 21 -8.10 -23.10 -13.59
CA THR A 21 -7.17 -23.41 -12.49
C THR A 21 -7.46 -22.49 -11.31
N ASP A 22 -6.90 -22.82 -10.12
CA ASP A 22 -6.94 -21.94 -8.95
C ASP A 22 -5.85 -20.86 -9.06
N GLU A 23 -6.09 -19.89 -9.92
CA GLU A 23 -5.18 -18.74 -10.11
C GLU A 23 -5.22 -17.82 -8.89
N ASP A 24 -4.05 -17.43 -8.36
CA ASP A 24 -3.98 -16.51 -7.22
C ASP A 24 -4.25 -15.07 -7.67
N VAL A 25 -5.53 -14.74 -7.86
CA VAL A 25 -5.98 -13.40 -8.24
C VAL A 25 -5.74 -12.37 -7.13
N GLY A 26 -5.65 -12.83 -5.88
CA GLY A 26 -5.30 -11.98 -4.73
C GLY A 26 -3.90 -11.42 -4.85
N ARG A 27 -2.95 -12.28 -5.21
CA ARG A 27 -1.57 -11.87 -5.51
C ARG A 27 -1.50 -10.96 -6.75
N GLY A 28 -2.24 -11.29 -7.79
CA GLY A 28 -2.26 -10.46 -9.00
C GLY A 28 -2.73 -9.04 -8.74
N ILE A 29 -3.79 -8.85 -7.97
CA ILE A 29 -4.31 -7.53 -7.59
C ILE A 29 -3.34 -6.79 -6.67
N SER A 30 -2.71 -7.47 -5.71
CA SER A 30 -1.73 -6.84 -4.81
C SER A 30 -0.53 -6.27 -5.57
N ILE A 31 -0.02 -7.00 -6.57
CA ILE A 31 1.08 -6.53 -7.43
C ILE A 31 0.68 -5.28 -8.23
N LEU A 32 -0.52 -5.28 -8.81
CA LEU A 32 -1.01 -4.11 -9.56
C LEU A 32 -1.20 -2.89 -8.65
N LEU A 33 -1.70 -3.09 -7.43
CA LEU A 33 -1.84 -2.02 -6.45
C LEU A 33 -0.48 -1.49 -5.99
N GLU A 34 0.48 -2.36 -5.72
CA GLU A 34 1.86 -1.99 -5.38
C GLU A 34 2.46 -1.09 -6.46
N GLN A 35 2.36 -1.50 -7.73
CA GLN A 35 2.83 -0.71 -8.86
C GLN A 35 2.15 0.67 -8.93
N LYS A 36 0.83 0.72 -8.73
CA LYS A 36 0.07 1.98 -8.71
C LYS A 36 0.57 2.91 -7.61
N LEU A 37 0.70 2.43 -6.37
CA LEU A 37 1.14 3.23 -5.22
C LEU A 37 2.59 3.73 -5.37
N VAL A 38 3.48 2.94 -5.98
CA VAL A 38 4.84 3.37 -6.30
C VAL A 38 4.83 4.46 -7.37
N GLN A 39 4.01 4.32 -8.42
CA GLN A 39 3.88 5.33 -9.48
C GLN A 39 3.31 6.66 -8.96
N ASP A 40 2.36 6.62 -8.03
CA ASP A 40 1.77 7.81 -7.43
C ASP A 40 2.76 8.57 -6.52
N GLY A 41 3.83 7.91 -6.06
CA GLY A 41 4.96 8.54 -5.37
C GLY A 41 4.68 9.06 -3.96
N LYS A 42 3.48 8.82 -3.42
CA LYS A 42 3.10 9.26 -2.06
C LYS A 42 3.56 8.30 -0.97
N TYR A 43 3.95 7.07 -1.34
CA TYR A 43 4.25 6.00 -0.40
C TYR A 43 5.63 5.40 -0.66
N ARG A 44 6.29 4.97 0.41
CA ARG A 44 7.42 4.05 0.32
C ARG A 44 6.88 2.63 0.47
N VAL A 45 6.89 1.86 -0.61
CA VAL A 45 6.38 0.48 -0.63
C VAL A 45 7.55 -0.49 -0.54
N ILE A 46 7.41 -1.55 0.26
CA ILE A 46 8.41 -2.61 0.39
C ILE A 46 8.40 -3.48 -0.87
N ASP A 47 9.59 -3.86 -1.32
CA ASP A 47 9.78 -4.77 -2.46
C ASP A 47 9.12 -6.13 -2.22
N ARG A 48 8.44 -6.63 -3.26
CA ARG A 48 7.68 -7.88 -3.21
C ARG A 48 8.52 -9.09 -2.86
N ASN A 49 9.75 -9.17 -3.34
CA ASN A 49 10.61 -10.33 -3.09
C ASN A 49 11.02 -10.42 -1.61
N ALA A 50 11.27 -9.25 -0.99
CA ALA A 50 11.54 -9.17 0.45
C ALA A 50 10.31 -9.61 1.25
N LEU A 51 9.13 -9.15 0.86
CA LEU A 51 7.86 -9.52 1.48
C LEU A 51 7.61 -11.04 1.38
N ASP A 52 7.73 -11.62 0.18
CA ASP A 52 7.51 -13.05 -0.07
C ASP A 52 8.43 -13.95 0.74
N LYS A 53 9.68 -13.54 0.95
CA LYS A 53 10.62 -14.28 1.79
C LYS A 53 10.13 -14.35 3.24
N ILE A 54 9.70 -13.23 3.80
CA ILE A 54 9.23 -13.15 5.18
C ILE A 54 7.90 -13.89 5.37
N LEU A 55 6.97 -13.76 4.42
CA LEU A 55 5.68 -14.47 4.47
C LEU A 55 5.87 -15.98 4.49
N ARG A 56 6.84 -16.51 3.72
CA ARG A 56 7.18 -17.95 3.72
C ARG A 56 7.77 -18.41 5.05
N GLU A 57 8.63 -17.59 5.67
CA GLU A 57 9.22 -17.91 6.98
C GLU A 57 8.17 -17.90 8.11
N GLN A 58 7.10 -17.11 7.97
CA GLN A 58 6.02 -17.00 8.97
C GLN A 58 4.86 -17.97 8.74
N ASN A 59 4.94 -18.91 7.76
CA ASN A 59 3.85 -19.82 7.39
C ASN A 59 2.50 -19.11 7.14
N PHE A 60 2.54 -17.94 6.52
CA PHE A 60 1.35 -17.13 6.24
C PHE A 60 0.40 -17.86 5.29
N SER A 61 -0.85 -18.06 5.72
CA SER A 61 -1.86 -18.77 4.95
C SER A 61 -2.80 -17.82 4.19
N ASN A 62 -3.54 -18.38 3.20
CA ASN A 62 -4.53 -17.60 2.45
C ASN A 62 -5.66 -17.07 3.35
N SER A 63 -6.02 -17.78 4.42
CA SER A 63 -7.06 -17.37 5.37
C SER A 63 -6.66 -16.16 6.22
N ASP A 64 -5.36 -15.91 6.37
CA ASP A 64 -4.84 -14.82 7.22
C ASP A 64 -4.69 -13.49 6.45
N ARG A 65 -4.92 -13.50 5.14
CA ARG A 65 -4.68 -12.34 4.26
C ARG A 65 -5.56 -11.12 4.55
N ALA A 66 -6.71 -11.30 5.17
CA ALA A 66 -7.64 -10.22 5.52
C ALA A 66 -7.63 -9.88 7.02
N ASP A 67 -6.83 -10.55 7.84
CA ASP A 67 -6.77 -10.35 9.29
C ASP A 67 -5.78 -9.22 9.66
N ALA A 68 -6.32 -8.18 10.32
CA ALA A 68 -5.54 -7.01 10.73
C ALA A 68 -4.47 -7.32 11.78
N SER A 69 -4.75 -8.25 12.72
CA SER A 69 -3.81 -8.58 13.80
C SER A 69 -2.60 -9.36 13.28
N THR A 70 -2.83 -10.26 12.34
CA THR A 70 -1.77 -11.00 11.64
C THR A 70 -0.96 -10.06 10.75
N ALA A 71 -1.61 -9.14 10.03
CA ALA A 71 -0.95 -8.11 9.23
C ALA A 71 -0.02 -7.26 10.11
N ALA A 72 -0.47 -6.77 11.26
CA ALA A 72 0.36 -5.97 12.16
C ALA A 72 1.62 -6.71 12.65
N LYS A 73 1.52 -8.03 12.95
CA LYS A 73 2.69 -8.84 13.29
C LYS A 73 3.71 -8.87 12.15
N ILE A 74 3.25 -9.07 10.92
CA ILE A 74 4.08 -9.06 9.72
C ILE A 74 4.72 -7.68 9.53
N GLY A 75 3.94 -6.61 9.71
CA GLY A 75 4.42 -5.23 9.59
C GLY A 75 5.58 -4.91 10.52
N ARG A 76 5.49 -5.32 11.78
CA ARG A 76 6.59 -5.18 12.74
C ARG A 76 7.85 -5.91 12.32
N VAL A 77 7.72 -7.13 11.79
CA VAL A 77 8.87 -7.90 11.27
C VAL A 77 9.49 -7.23 10.05
N LEU A 78 8.67 -6.63 9.19
CA LEU A 78 9.09 -5.88 8.00
C LEU A 78 9.67 -4.49 8.33
N GLY A 79 9.42 -3.96 9.53
CA GLY A 79 9.76 -2.58 9.88
C GLY A 79 8.98 -1.55 9.05
N VAL A 80 7.70 -1.82 8.76
CA VAL A 80 6.80 -0.89 8.06
C VAL A 80 5.77 -0.32 9.03
N ASN A 81 5.37 0.93 8.82
CA ASN A 81 4.40 1.62 9.66
C ASN A 81 2.95 1.20 9.36
N ALA A 82 2.67 0.78 8.15
CA ALA A 82 1.33 0.38 7.74
C ALA A 82 1.33 -0.75 6.72
N LEU A 83 0.24 -1.54 6.72
CA LEU A 83 0.00 -2.59 5.75
C LEU A 83 -1.37 -2.42 5.09
N ILE A 84 -1.44 -2.85 3.84
CA ILE A 84 -2.71 -3.01 3.13
C ILE A 84 -3.04 -4.49 3.11
N VAL A 85 -4.22 -4.82 3.65
CA VAL A 85 -4.83 -6.15 3.60
C VAL A 85 -6.23 -6.04 3.03
N GLY A 86 -6.76 -7.09 2.42
CA GLY A 86 -8.11 -6.98 1.88
C GLY A 86 -8.66 -8.27 1.31
N THR A 87 -9.86 -8.13 0.78
CA THR A 87 -10.65 -9.23 0.23
C THR A 87 -11.25 -8.84 -1.11
N ILE A 88 -11.21 -9.74 -2.06
CA ILE A 88 -11.92 -9.61 -3.33
C ILE A 88 -13.35 -10.08 -3.11
N THR A 89 -14.29 -9.13 -3.16
CA THR A 89 -15.71 -9.40 -2.87
C THR A 89 -16.54 -9.70 -4.11
N GLN A 90 -16.06 -9.26 -5.29
CA GLN A 90 -16.69 -9.57 -6.57
C GLN A 90 -15.61 -9.70 -7.64
N PHE A 91 -15.67 -10.77 -8.40
CA PHE A 91 -14.74 -11.03 -9.49
C PHE A 91 -15.46 -11.87 -10.53
N GLY A 92 -15.77 -11.27 -11.70
CA GLY A 92 -16.47 -12.03 -12.69
C GLY A 92 -17.04 -11.22 -13.85
N GLY A 93 -17.54 -11.94 -14.85
CA GLY A 93 -18.17 -11.38 -16.02
C GLY A 93 -19.37 -12.17 -16.49
N GLU A 94 -20.31 -11.49 -17.10
CA GLU A 94 -21.47 -12.06 -17.79
C GLU A 94 -21.31 -11.88 -19.30
N ASN A 95 -21.56 -12.95 -20.03
CA ASN A 95 -21.68 -12.89 -21.49
C ASN A 95 -23.16 -13.04 -21.86
N LYS A 96 -23.78 -11.95 -22.26
CA LYS A 96 -25.16 -12.01 -22.78
C LYS A 96 -25.15 -12.12 -24.32
N ASN A 97 -25.60 -13.24 -24.82
CA ASN A 97 -25.89 -13.41 -26.25
C ASN A 97 -27.38 -13.10 -26.49
N VAL A 98 -27.70 -11.91 -26.95
CA VAL A 98 -29.05 -11.61 -27.41
C VAL A 98 -29.11 -11.94 -28.90
N GLY A 99 -29.41 -13.20 -29.20
CA GLY A 99 -29.75 -13.62 -30.52
C GLY A 99 -31.22 -13.33 -30.77
N VAL A 100 -31.56 -12.48 -31.72
CA VAL A 100 -32.91 -12.44 -32.24
C VAL A 100 -33.06 -13.64 -33.19
N GLY A 101 -33.37 -14.78 -32.59
CA GLY A 101 -33.79 -15.96 -33.32
C GLY A 101 -35.19 -15.73 -33.82
N GLY A 102 -35.34 -15.31 -35.06
CA GLY A 102 -36.61 -15.36 -35.77
C GLY A 102 -36.99 -16.82 -35.98
N GLY A 103 -37.70 -17.42 -35.05
CA GLY A 103 -38.39 -18.69 -35.21
C GLY A 103 -39.54 -18.49 -36.21
N GLY A 104 -39.24 -18.49 -37.51
CA GLY A 104 -40.22 -18.53 -38.56
C GLY A 104 -39.86 -19.66 -39.53
N PHE A 105 -40.71 -20.67 -39.63
CA PHE A 105 -40.66 -21.69 -40.67
C PHE A 105 -40.51 -21.01 -42.05
N GLY A 106 -39.30 -21.02 -42.63
CA GLY A 106 -39.09 -20.54 -43.99
C GLY A 106 -37.84 -19.72 -44.27
N ALA A 107 -37.15 -19.17 -43.27
CA ALA A 107 -35.97 -18.28 -43.48
C ALA A 107 -34.65 -19.04 -43.69
N GLY A 108 -34.62 -20.36 -43.58
CA GLY A 108 -33.40 -21.18 -43.71
C GLY A 108 -32.84 -21.30 -45.13
N ARG A 109 -33.52 -20.75 -46.13
CA ARG A 109 -33.14 -20.89 -47.56
C ARG A 109 -32.50 -19.64 -48.18
N LEU A 110 -32.46 -18.51 -47.47
CA LEU A 110 -31.93 -17.24 -47.99
C LEU A 110 -30.66 -16.74 -47.29
N GLY A 111 -29.98 -17.60 -46.48
CA GLY A 111 -28.64 -17.27 -45.96
C GLY A 111 -28.54 -15.96 -45.15
N LEU A 112 -29.68 -15.41 -44.66
CA LEU A 112 -29.67 -14.26 -43.78
C LEU A 112 -29.36 -14.74 -42.35
N GLY A 113 -28.08 -14.83 -42.05
CA GLY A 113 -27.57 -15.10 -40.71
C GLY A 113 -28.15 -14.11 -39.70
N GLY A 114 -28.72 -14.63 -38.62
CA GLY A 114 -29.26 -13.80 -37.54
C GLY A 114 -28.23 -12.81 -37.04
N ILE A 115 -28.62 -11.55 -36.90
CA ILE A 115 -27.79 -10.52 -36.25
C ILE A 115 -27.89 -10.76 -34.76
N GLY A 116 -26.80 -11.25 -34.15
CA GLY A 116 -26.68 -11.42 -32.70
C GLY A 116 -25.88 -10.25 -32.09
N LYS A 117 -26.44 -9.58 -31.12
CA LYS A 117 -25.69 -8.64 -30.27
C LYS A 117 -25.04 -9.44 -29.17
N LYS A 118 -23.72 -9.44 -29.13
CA LYS A 118 -22.93 -10.07 -28.08
C LYS A 118 -22.43 -8.97 -27.11
N GLU A 119 -22.81 -9.04 -25.88
CA GLU A 119 -22.38 -8.09 -24.85
C GLU A 119 -21.64 -8.88 -23.77
N SER A 120 -20.39 -8.50 -23.54
CA SER A 120 -19.56 -9.03 -22.44
C SER A 120 -19.39 -7.94 -21.41
N LYS A 121 -19.73 -8.25 -20.17
CA LYS A 121 -19.59 -7.35 -19.02
C LYS A 121 -18.72 -8.04 -17.96
N ALA A 122 -17.75 -7.33 -17.40
CA ALA A 122 -17.01 -7.78 -16.22
C ALA A 122 -17.12 -6.77 -15.08
N THR A 123 -17.16 -7.27 -13.86
CA THR A 123 -17.19 -6.46 -12.64
C THR A 123 -16.23 -7.03 -11.63
N VAL A 124 -15.41 -6.14 -11.03
CA VAL A 124 -14.47 -6.47 -9.98
C VAL A 124 -14.69 -5.50 -8.81
N LYS A 125 -14.78 -6.04 -7.59
CA LYS A 125 -14.80 -5.23 -6.37
C LYS A 125 -13.81 -5.79 -5.37
N VAL A 126 -12.99 -4.91 -4.81
CA VAL A 126 -11.96 -5.24 -3.85
C VAL A 126 -12.08 -4.30 -2.67
N THR A 127 -12.20 -4.84 -1.46
CA THR A 127 -12.17 -4.05 -0.24
C THR A 127 -10.82 -4.20 0.41
N ALA A 128 -10.16 -3.08 0.69
CA ALA A 128 -8.86 -3.03 1.35
C ALA A 128 -8.95 -2.25 2.67
N LYS A 129 -8.18 -2.68 3.65
CA LYS A 129 -7.98 -2.04 4.94
C LYS A 129 -6.53 -1.58 5.02
N LEU A 130 -6.33 -0.33 5.39
CA LEU A 130 -5.03 0.20 5.79
C LEU A 130 -4.89 -0.02 7.29
N VAL A 131 -3.91 -0.80 7.70
CA VAL A 131 -3.71 -1.23 9.09
C VAL A 131 -2.40 -0.66 9.61
N ASP A 132 -2.44 -0.05 10.79
CA ASP A 132 -1.24 0.35 11.53
C ASP A 132 -0.46 -0.89 11.98
N ALA A 133 0.86 -0.91 11.73
CA ALA A 133 1.69 -2.07 12.03
C ALA A 133 1.99 -2.23 13.51
N ASP A 134 1.92 -1.16 14.30
CA ASP A 134 2.24 -1.18 15.72
C ASP A 134 1.00 -1.51 16.57
N THR A 135 -0.12 -0.86 16.28
CA THR A 135 -1.35 -0.95 17.07
C THR A 135 -2.35 -1.97 16.56
N ALA A 136 -2.23 -2.41 15.30
CA ALA A 136 -3.22 -3.21 14.58
C ALA A 136 -4.56 -2.47 14.34
N GLU A 137 -4.59 -1.16 14.52
CA GLU A 137 -5.78 -0.36 14.24
C GLU A 137 -6.02 -0.23 12.74
N ILE A 138 -7.28 -0.19 12.34
CA ILE A 138 -7.66 0.07 10.97
C ILE A 138 -7.74 1.58 10.77
N LEU A 139 -6.74 2.13 10.07
CA LEU A 139 -6.63 3.55 9.79
C LEU A 139 -7.61 4.02 8.70
N ALA A 140 -7.89 3.17 7.74
CA ALA A 140 -8.83 3.44 6.66
C ALA A 140 -9.37 2.15 6.04
N VAL A 141 -10.56 2.24 5.47
CA VAL A 141 -11.13 1.21 4.60
C VAL A 141 -11.45 1.87 3.26
N VAL A 142 -11.05 1.23 2.18
CA VAL A 142 -11.33 1.66 0.81
C VAL A 142 -11.92 0.51 0.01
N THR A 143 -12.74 0.82 -0.99
CA THR A 143 -13.33 -0.19 -1.87
C THR A 143 -13.11 0.22 -3.31
N GLY A 144 -12.22 -0.47 -3.99
CA GLY A 144 -12.02 -0.32 -5.42
C GLY A 144 -13.09 -1.05 -6.20
N SER A 145 -13.69 -0.38 -7.15
CA SER A 145 -14.70 -0.91 -8.05
C SER A 145 -14.32 -0.70 -9.50
N GLY A 146 -14.36 -1.76 -10.29
CA GLY A 146 -14.12 -1.69 -11.72
C GLY A 146 -15.18 -2.42 -12.51
N GLU A 147 -15.62 -1.81 -13.58
CA GLU A 147 -16.55 -2.38 -14.53
C GLU A 147 -16.02 -2.14 -15.96
N SER A 148 -16.05 -3.17 -16.78
CA SER A 148 -15.79 -3.04 -18.20
C SER A 148 -16.88 -3.72 -19.00
N LYS A 149 -17.25 -3.12 -20.15
CA LYS A 149 -18.24 -3.63 -21.08
C LYS A 149 -17.71 -3.57 -22.50
N ARG A 150 -17.80 -4.68 -23.22
CA ARG A 150 -17.54 -4.70 -24.66
C ARG A 150 -18.76 -5.25 -25.38
N GLY A 151 -19.26 -4.47 -26.31
CA GLY A 151 -20.31 -4.87 -27.24
C GLY A 151 -19.75 -5.17 -28.65
N GLY A 152 -20.18 -6.27 -29.26
CA GLY A 152 -19.85 -6.60 -30.65
C GLY A 152 -21.06 -7.09 -31.39
N PHE A 153 -21.16 -6.76 -32.70
CA PHE A 153 -22.12 -7.40 -33.63
C PHE A 153 -21.44 -8.60 -34.28
N THR A 154 -22.03 -9.80 -34.14
CA THR A 154 -21.65 -10.94 -34.98
C THR A 154 -22.62 -10.97 -36.17
N VAL A 155 -22.10 -10.68 -37.32
CA VAL A 155 -22.76 -11.04 -38.60
C VAL A 155 -22.44 -12.51 -38.84
N GLY A 156 -23.47 -13.34 -38.96
CA GLY A 156 -23.36 -14.77 -39.00
C GLY A 156 -22.34 -15.29 -40.00
N GLY A 157 -21.47 -16.13 -39.51
CA GLY A 157 -20.57 -16.94 -40.32
C GLY A 157 -19.11 -16.90 -39.82
N ALA A 158 -18.69 -17.98 -39.18
CA ALA A 158 -17.32 -18.37 -38.86
C ALA A 158 -16.67 -17.77 -37.59
N GLY A 159 -16.57 -18.64 -36.58
CA GLY A 159 -15.35 -18.77 -35.80
C GLY A 159 -15.04 -17.67 -34.79
N ALA A 160 -15.75 -17.65 -33.69
CA ALA A 160 -15.14 -17.19 -32.45
C ALA A 160 -14.08 -18.23 -32.08
N GLY A 161 -12.84 -17.99 -32.44
CA GLY A 161 -11.69 -18.67 -31.95
C GLY A 161 -11.54 -18.30 -30.47
N GLY A 162 -12.21 -19.03 -29.60
CA GLY A 162 -11.87 -19.12 -28.19
C GLY A 162 -10.57 -19.90 -28.10
N GLY A 163 -9.43 -19.24 -28.28
CA GLY A 163 -8.16 -19.81 -27.93
C GLY A 163 -8.11 -19.92 -26.42
N GLY A 164 -8.36 -21.14 -25.90
CA GLY A 164 -8.12 -21.50 -24.51
C GLY A 164 -6.63 -21.55 -24.23
N GLY A 165 -5.95 -20.42 -24.31
CA GLY A 165 -4.63 -20.24 -23.74
C GLY A 165 -4.79 -19.99 -22.24
N VAL A 166 -3.98 -20.61 -21.43
CA VAL A 166 -3.86 -20.28 -19.99
C VAL A 166 -3.44 -18.82 -19.89
N VAL A 167 -4.37 -17.95 -19.55
CA VAL A 167 -4.14 -16.51 -19.45
C VAL A 167 -3.85 -16.20 -17.99
N HIS A 168 -2.59 -15.97 -17.67
CA HIS A 168 -2.20 -15.55 -16.34
C HIS A 168 -2.53 -14.07 -16.13
N MET A 169 -2.90 -13.71 -14.90
CA MET A 169 -3.35 -12.36 -14.54
C MET A 169 -2.30 -11.26 -14.81
N GLY A 170 -1.01 -11.56 -14.72
CA GLY A 170 0.09 -10.64 -15.05
C GLY A 170 0.42 -10.49 -16.54
N SER A 171 -0.25 -11.24 -17.42
CA SER A 171 0.07 -11.20 -18.85
C SER A 171 -0.61 -10.01 -19.54
N SER A 172 0.04 -9.46 -20.58
CA SER A 172 -0.55 -8.43 -21.45
C SER A 172 -1.84 -8.92 -22.13
N GLY A 173 -1.94 -10.23 -22.37
CA GLY A 173 -3.15 -10.86 -22.90
C GLY A 173 -4.34 -10.71 -21.95
N PHE A 174 -4.14 -10.91 -20.63
CA PHE A 174 -5.19 -10.71 -19.63
C PHE A 174 -5.59 -9.25 -19.48
N GLN A 175 -4.63 -8.33 -19.43
CA GLN A 175 -4.88 -6.89 -19.26
C GLN A 175 -5.78 -6.33 -20.38
N ASN A 176 -5.71 -6.91 -21.57
CA ASN A 176 -6.54 -6.53 -22.71
C ASN A 176 -7.91 -7.23 -22.75
N THR A 177 -8.24 -8.06 -21.77
CA THR A 177 -9.58 -8.66 -21.64
C THR A 177 -10.53 -7.70 -20.93
N VAL A 178 -11.84 -7.93 -21.08
CA VAL A 178 -12.87 -7.19 -20.35
C VAL A 178 -12.69 -7.30 -18.83
N LEU A 179 -12.25 -8.47 -18.36
CA LEU A 179 -11.96 -8.69 -16.93
C LEU A 179 -10.69 -7.96 -16.50
N GLY A 180 -9.63 -7.97 -17.30
CA GLY A 180 -8.40 -7.25 -17.03
C GLY A 180 -8.62 -5.73 -16.94
N GLU A 181 -9.45 -5.17 -17.83
CA GLU A 181 -9.84 -3.77 -17.75
C GLU A 181 -10.61 -3.44 -16.47
N ALA A 182 -11.54 -4.32 -16.05
CA ALA A 182 -12.27 -4.15 -14.79
C ALA A 182 -11.33 -4.26 -13.57
N VAL A 183 -10.34 -5.15 -13.58
CA VAL A 183 -9.30 -5.23 -12.54
C VAL A 183 -8.51 -3.93 -12.46
N ASN A 184 -8.01 -3.43 -13.60
CA ASN A 184 -7.23 -2.19 -13.64
C ASN A 184 -8.04 -0.99 -13.15
N ALA A 185 -9.33 -0.90 -13.52
CA ALA A 185 -10.22 0.14 -13.04
C ALA A 185 -10.43 0.06 -11.51
N ALA A 186 -10.63 -1.15 -10.96
CA ALA A 186 -10.77 -1.35 -9.51
C ALA A 186 -9.49 -0.98 -8.75
N VAL A 187 -8.31 -1.32 -9.28
CA VAL A 187 -7.01 -0.97 -8.68
C VAL A 187 -6.77 0.54 -8.74
N ALA A 188 -7.11 1.19 -9.85
CA ALA A 188 -6.98 2.64 -9.99
C ALA A 188 -7.89 3.40 -9.02
N ASP A 189 -9.16 2.98 -8.91
CA ASP A 189 -10.11 3.54 -7.93
C ASP A 189 -9.63 3.36 -6.49
N MET A 190 -9.14 2.16 -6.14
CA MET A 190 -8.59 1.89 -4.81
C MET A 190 -7.32 2.72 -4.53
N GLY A 191 -6.41 2.84 -5.50
CA GLY A 191 -5.21 3.66 -5.38
C GLY A 191 -5.56 5.13 -5.12
N GLN A 192 -6.50 5.69 -5.85
CA GLN A 192 -6.97 7.07 -5.65
C GLN A 192 -7.54 7.28 -4.25
N GLN A 193 -8.39 6.36 -3.77
CA GLN A 193 -8.96 6.44 -2.42
C GLN A 193 -7.88 6.32 -1.32
N LEU A 194 -6.86 5.48 -1.52
CA LEU A 194 -5.71 5.39 -0.61
C LEU A 194 -4.92 6.69 -0.60
N ASP A 195 -4.69 7.27 -1.76
CA ASP A 195 -3.98 8.55 -1.91
C ASP A 195 -4.68 9.70 -1.16
N ASP A 196 -6.01 9.72 -1.19
CA ASP A 196 -6.81 10.69 -0.44
C ASP A 196 -6.71 10.48 1.08
N LYS A 197 -6.37 9.26 1.51
CA LYS A 197 -6.17 8.89 2.91
C LYS A 197 -4.70 8.92 3.35
N ALA A 198 -3.76 9.28 2.48
CA ALA A 198 -2.33 9.30 2.79
C ALA A 198 -1.98 10.13 4.03
N GLY A 199 -2.71 11.21 4.28
CA GLY A 199 -2.55 12.05 5.48
C GLY A 199 -2.96 11.39 6.80
N ALA A 200 -3.70 10.29 6.76
CA ALA A 200 -4.09 9.53 7.96
C ALA A 200 -3.02 8.50 8.39
N LEU A 201 -1.98 8.28 7.55
CA LEU A 201 -0.89 7.40 7.91
C LEU A 201 -0.07 7.99 9.07
N PRO A 202 0.36 7.15 10.03
CA PRO A 202 1.37 7.57 11.00
C PRO A 202 2.61 8.02 10.21
N THR A 203 2.87 9.30 10.22
CA THR A 203 4.14 9.83 9.73
C THR A 203 5.18 9.37 10.75
N GLU A 204 6.12 8.53 10.34
CA GLU A 204 7.29 8.29 11.13
C GLU A 204 8.04 9.62 11.26
N THR A 205 7.76 10.34 12.32
CA THR A 205 8.68 11.37 12.79
C THR A 205 9.90 10.60 13.26
N VAL A 206 10.93 10.55 12.40
CA VAL A 206 12.24 10.04 12.83
C VAL A 206 12.60 10.84 14.08
N GLN A 207 12.52 10.19 15.23
CA GLN A 207 12.87 10.83 16.51
C GLN A 207 14.38 11.07 16.52
N VAL A 208 14.77 12.23 16.02
CA VAL A 208 16.16 12.66 16.13
C VAL A 208 16.45 12.93 17.60
N SER A 209 17.40 12.24 18.16
CA SER A 209 17.89 12.49 19.52
C SER A 209 19.41 12.47 19.51
N GLY A 210 20.02 13.58 19.86
CA GLY A 210 21.47 13.75 19.91
C GLY A 210 21.88 14.75 20.98
N LEU A 211 23.16 15.08 20.97
CA LEU A 211 23.78 16.03 21.90
C LEU A 211 24.46 17.15 21.12
N VAL A 212 24.54 18.32 21.73
CA VAL A 212 25.44 19.39 21.28
C VAL A 212 26.87 18.94 21.57
N ALA A 213 27.67 18.79 20.52
CA ALA A 213 29.05 18.35 20.57
C ALA A 213 30.02 19.54 20.71
N ASP A 214 29.68 20.67 20.07
CA ASP A 214 30.45 21.92 20.15
C ASP A 214 29.55 23.14 20.06
N VAL A 215 30.02 24.28 20.63
CA VAL A 215 29.31 25.55 20.62
C VAL A 215 30.27 26.68 20.21
N SER A 216 30.00 27.34 19.12
CA SER A 216 30.78 28.51 18.65
C SER A 216 29.83 29.68 18.34
N GLY A 217 29.67 30.56 19.33
CA GLY A 217 28.67 31.66 19.22
C GLY A 217 27.26 31.09 19.08
N ASN A 218 26.61 31.40 17.95
CA ASN A 218 25.27 30.86 17.60
C ASN A 218 25.31 29.56 16.79
N THR A 219 26.49 29.06 16.48
CA THR A 219 26.65 27.83 15.71
C THR A 219 26.85 26.66 16.65
N LEU A 220 26.07 25.60 16.46
CA LEU A 220 26.18 24.34 17.18
C LEU A 220 26.65 23.25 16.24
N VAL A 221 27.52 22.38 16.72
CA VAL A 221 27.80 21.08 16.09
C VAL A 221 27.06 20.01 16.90
N LEU A 222 26.30 19.19 16.20
CA LEU A 222 25.50 18.11 16.77
C LEU A 222 26.15 16.77 16.46
N ASN A 223 26.08 15.80 17.37
CA ASN A 223 26.58 14.45 17.17
C ASN A 223 25.59 13.52 16.47
N VAL A 224 24.67 14.08 15.69
CA VAL A 224 23.66 13.39 14.89
C VAL A 224 23.63 13.97 13.50
N GLY A 225 23.57 13.12 12.47
CA GLY A 225 23.59 13.49 11.09
C GLY A 225 22.55 12.74 10.25
N SER A 226 22.81 12.61 8.96
CA SER A 226 21.87 11.98 8.01
C SER A 226 21.57 10.53 8.35
N LYS A 227 22.49 9.78 8.96
CA LYS A 227 22.24 8.40 9.46
C LYS A 227 21.15 8.35 10.53
N ALA A 228 20.99 9.42 11.33
CA ALA A 228 19.93 9.56 12.33
C ALA A 228 18.67 10.25 11.77
N GLY A 229 18.60 10.47 10.45
CA GLY A 229 17.46 11.08 9.78
C GLY A 229 17.43 12.62 9.81
N VAL A 230 18.49 13.28 10.26
CA VAL A 230 18.60 14.75 10.26
C VAL A 230 18.70 15.26 8.81
N LYS A 231 17.99 16.35 8.53
CA LYS A 231 18.00 17.04 7.24
C LYS A 231 18.27 18.54 7.42
N VAL A 232 18.83 19.16 6.39
CA VAL A 232 18.95 20.62 6.34
C VAL A 232 17.57 21.26 6.42
N GLY A 233 17.42 22.26 7.30
CA GLY A 233 16.14 22.92 7.60
C GLY A 233 15.37 22.35 8.79
N ASP A 234 15.77 21.19 9.34
CA ASP A 234 15.13 20.65 10.54
C ASP A 234 15.28 21.60 11.73
N GLN A 235 14.21 21.73 12.49
CA GLN A 235 14.20 22.49 13.74
C GLN A 235 14.23 21.53 14.93
N LEU A 236 15.33 21.55 15.67
CA LEU A 236 15.56 20.69 16.82
C LEU A 236 15.45 21.50 18.12
N LYS A 237 14.67 21.04 19.07
CA LYS A 237 14.59 21.62 20.41
C LYS A 237 15.86 21.29 21.18
N VAL A 238 16.49 22.33 21.73
CA VAL A 238 17.67 22.20 22.59
C VAL A 238 17.22 22.27 24.03
N SER A 239 17.57 21.25 24.82
CA SER A 239 17.18 21.14 26.23
C SER A 239 18.36 20.69 27.09
N ARG A 240 18.40 21.17 28.33
CA ARG A 240 19.43 20.84 29.32
C ARG A 240 18.86 19.90 30.37
N LYS A 241 19.52 18.78 30.58
CA LYS A 241 19.17 17.87 31.66
C LYS A 241 19.48 18.53 33.01
N VAL A 242 18.46 18.64 33.86
CA VAL A 242 18.59 19.25 35.20
C VAL A 242 18.75 18.15 36.26
N ARG A 243 17.83 17.16 36.24
CA ARG A 243 17.88 16.07 37.21
C ARG A 243 17.12 14.84 36.74
N GLU A 244 17.46 13.69 37.27
CA GLU A 244 16.72 12.45 37.09
C GLU A 244 15.85 12.17 38.32
N VAL A 245 14.59 11.78 38.08
CA VAL A 245 13.71 11.25 39.11
C VAL A 245 13.76 9.73 39.02
N LYS A 246 14.14 9.11 40.15
CA LYS A 246 14.23 7.65 40.25
C LYS A 246 13.03 7.10 40.99
N ASP A 247 12.59 5.93 40.62
CA ASP A 247 11.65 5.14 41.39
C ASP A 247 12.25 4.77 42.74
N PRO A 248 11.59 5.10 43.87
CA PRO A 248 12.14 4.86 45.19
C PRO A 248 12.25 3.37 45.53
N THR A 249 11.52 2.50 44.84
CA THR A 249 11.50 1.06 45.12
C THR A 249 12.51 0.31 44.26
N THR A 250 12.61 0.66 42.98
CA THR A 250 13.44 -0.06 42.01
C THR A 250 14.76 0.64 41.68
N GLY A 251 14.89 1.94 42.01
CA GLY A 251 16.03 2.78 41.65
C GLY A 251 16.06 3.15 40.13
N ALA A 252 15.13 2.66 39.34
CA ALA A 252 15.04 2.94 37.88
C ALA A 252 14.71 4.41 37.62
N ILE A 253 15.29 5.00 36.58
CA ILE A 253 14.96 6.36 36.17
C ILE A 253 13.55 6.37 35.54
N ILE A 254 12.60 7.04 36.20
CA ILE A 254 11.20 7.16 35.75
C ILE A 254 10.93 8.45 34.98
N LYS A 255 11.76 9.49 35.20
CA LYS A 255 11.64 10.77 34.49
C LYS A 255 12.95 11.54 34.52
N THR A 256 13.31 12.13 33.37
CA THR A 256 14.37 13.15 33.30
C THR A 256 13.73 14.51 33.23
N ILE A 257 14.05 15.42 34.14
CA ILE A 257 13.60 16.80 34.11
C ILE A 257 14.60 17.59 33.28
N VAL A 258 14.09 18.30 32.30
CA VAL A 258 14.89 19.11 31.36
C VAL A 258 14.37 20.54 31.33
N ASP A 259 15.27 21.50 31.21
CA ASP A 259 14.96 22.92 30.92
C ASP A 259 15.12 23.15 29.42
N GLN A 260 14.19 23.86 28.83
CA GLN A 260 14.30 24.26 27.43
C GLN A 260 15.32 25.41 27.30
N VAL A 261 16.34 25.18 26.47
CA VAL A 261 17.42 26.16 26.20
C VAL A 261 17.06 27.03 25.00
N GLY A 262 16.54 26.43 23.94
CA GLY A 262 16.16 27.10 22.69
C GLY A 262 15.85 26.11 21.59
N THR A 263 16.02 26.59 20.34
CA THR A 263 15.82 25.80 19.11
C THR A 263 17.07 25.93 18.23
N ALA A 264 17.49 24.84 17.61
CA ALA A 264 18.57 24.79 16.64
C ALA A 264 18.00 24.49 15.25
N THR A 265 18.27 25.33 14.26
CA THR A 265 17.90 25.10 12.86
C THR A 265 19.11 24.53 12.14
N VAL A 266 18.98 23.35 11.57
CA VAL A 266 20.07 22.63 10.89
C VAL A 266 20.40 23.34 9.57
N THR A 267 21.67 23.68 9.38
CA THR A 267 22.18 24.38 8.19
C THR A 267 23.02 23.48 7.30
N GLU A 268 23.69 22.46 7.88
CA GLU A 268 24.54 21.52 7.16
C GLU A 268 24.45 20.14 7.82
N VAL A 269 24.54 19.07 7.02
CA VAL A 269 24.41 17.69 7.50
C VAL A 269 25.45 16.79 6.86
N ASP A 270 26.25 16.14 7.71
CA ASP A 270 27.14 15.06 7.37
C ASP A 270 26.50 13.69 7.72
N GLU A 271 27.24 12.59 7.54
CA GLU A 271 26.74 11.25 7.89
C GLU A 271 26.43 11.09 9.39
N ALA A 272 27.33 11.58 10.26
CA ALA A 272 27.28 11.38 11.72
C ALA A 272 27.14 12.68 12.52
N SER A 273 27.21 13.84 11.87
CA SER A 273 27.15 15.16 12.51
C SER A 273 26.26 16.11 11.72
N ALA A 274 25.85 17.20 12.36
CA ALA A 274 25.16 18.29 11.69
C ALA A 274 25.60 19.63 12.31
N THR A 275 25.63 20.66 11.47
CA THR A 275 25.80 22.06 11.90
C THR A 275 24.44 22.72 11.97
N ALA A 276 24.17 23.48 13.02
CA ALA A 276 22.91 24.17 13.22
C ALA A 276 23.09 25.57 13.76
N THR A 277 22.20 26.48 13.37
CA THR A 277 22.12 27.83 13.95
C THR A 277 21.17 27.82 15.13
N PHE A 278 21.67 28.24 16.27
CA PHE A 278 20.91 28.28 17.52
C PHE A 278 20.12 29.59 17.66
N ASN A 279 18.90 29.48 18.15
CA ASN A 279 18.03 30.60 18.54
C ASN A 279 17.40 30.30 19.90
N GLY A 280 17.74 31.06 20.92
CA GLY A 280 17.23 30.94 22.29
C GLY A 280 17.78 32.00 23.23
N ALA A 281 17.09 32.18 24.35
CA ALA A 281 17.47 33.15 25.38
C ALA A 281 18.57 32.64 26.33
N THR A 282 18.72 31.32 26.41
CA THR A 282 19.70 30.67 27.31
C THR A 282 20.88 30.19 26.47
N THR A 283 22.10 30.48 26.90
CA THR A 283 23.34 30.06 26.23
C THR A 283 23.42 28.52 26.18
N PRO A 284 23.53 27.91 24.98
CA PRO A 284 23.68 26.47 24.83
C PRO A 284 25.04 26.02 25.36
N LYS A 285 25.14 24.75 25.76
CA LYS A 285 26.38 24.14 26.25
C LYS A 285 26.60 22.78 25.61
N VAL A 286 27.85 22.37 25.51
CA VAL A 286 28.21 21.00 25.15
C VAL A 286 27.52 20.03 26.12
N GLY A 287 26.87 19.00 25.56
CA GLY A 287 26.07 18.03 26.29
C GLY A 287 24.60 18.37 26.45
N ASP A 288 24.13 19.54 25.98
CA ASP A 288 22.69 19.80 25.86
C ASP A 288 22.07 18.82 24.86
N VAL A 289 20.85 18.35 25.13
CA VAL A 289 20.14 17.37 24.33
C VAL A 289 19.39 18.08 23.20
N VAL A 290 19.53 17.57 21.99
CA VAL A 290 18.75 18.01 20.82
C VAL A 290 17.73 16.95 20.42
N LYS A 291 16.48 17.37 20.18
CA LYS A 291 15.38 16.50 19.74
C LYS A 291 14.45 17.26 18.79
N ASN A 292 13.81 16.53 17.84
CA ASN A 292 12.72 17.09 17.05
C ASN A 292 11.37 17.09 17.79
#